data_372784ca42de270a43a5195db55d81ed
#
_entry.id   372784ca42de270a43a5195db55d81ed
#
_cell.length_a   1.000
_cell.length_b   1.000
_cell.length_c   1.000
_cell.angle_alpha   90.00
_cell.angle_beta   90.00
_cell.angle_gamma   90.00
#
_symmetry.space_group_name_H-M   'P 1'
#
loop_
_entity.id
_entity.type
_entity.pdbx_description
1 polymer ?
#
loop_
_entity_poly.entity_id
_entity_poly.type
_entity_poly.pdbx_seq_one_letter_code
_entity_poly.pdbx_strand_id
1 'polypeptide(L)'
;GLFLSPTASGKSLIIYSLVRYYNFLVDKRILILVPTTSLVEQMYSDFIDYGWHDKYIHRIYAGHELYTDKPVIVSTWQSLYKLDKEYFQEFDCIIGDEAHLFKSKSLTSIMTRLLHCRYRFGLTGTLDGSQTHRLVLEGLFGKVQKITSTKNLMDKKTLAQLNINCIVLKHTDEESKEIKDFSYAEEIDYLVSNARRNKFITNLCENLSGNTLCLFQLVEKHGVVLHQLMKGLDRKVFFVYGGVDAEERESIREIVEGQKNAIIIASYGTFSTGINIRNLSNIVFSSPSKSRIRVLQSIGRGLRRSEHKDSTILYDIA
;
A
#
# COMPACT_ATOMS: atom_id res chain seq x y z
N GLY A 1 7.26 18.99 8.10
CA GLY A 1 5.90 18.64 8.50
C GLY A 1 5.53 17.20 8.19
N LEU A 2 4.69 16.59 9.01
CA LEU A 2 4.14 15.25 8.78
C LEU A 2 2.72 15.37 8.22
N PHE A 3 2.54 15.01 6.96
CA PHE A 3 1.27 15.14 6.23
C PHE A 3 0.48 13.84 6.26
N LEU A 4 -0.68 13.88 6.91
CA LEU A 4 -1.62 12.77 6.92
C LEU A 4 -2.61 12.93 5.75
N SER A 5 -2.45 12.09 4.74
CA SER A 5 -3.22 12.12 3.50
C SER A 5 -3.54 10.68 3.05
N PRO A 6 -4.82 10.29 3.00
CA PRO A 6 -5.21 8.90 2.78
C PRO A 6 -4.73 8.35 1.43
N THR A 7 -4.78 7.03 1.26
CA THR A 7 -4.49 6.38 -0.02
C THR A 7 -5.39 6.97 -1.11
N ALA A 8 -4.86 7.12 -2.32
CA ALA A 8 -5.54 7.73 -3.47
C ALA A 8 -5.93 9.22 -3.30
N SER A 9 -5.32 9.94 -2.37
CA SER A 9 -5.50 11.38 -2.19
C SER A 9 -4.57 12.27 -3.04
N GLY A 10 -3.76 11.66 -3.92
CA GLY A 10 -2.76 12.38 -4.72
C GLY A 10 -1.46 12.68 -3.98
N LYS A 11 -0.99 11.78 -3.09
CA LYS A 11 0.29 11.96 -2.36
C LYS A 11 1.48 12.23 -3.28
N SER A 12 1.60 11.52 -4.42
CA SER A 12 2.68 11.75 -5.38
C SER A 12 2.64 13.16 -5.97
N LEU A 13 1.47 13.72 -6.23
CA LEU A 13 1.32 15.10 -6.68
C LEU A 13 1.71 16.11 -5.59
N ILE A 14 1.42 15.82 -4.32
CA ILE A 14 1.87 16.65 -3.19
C ILE A 14 3.41 16.61 -3.10
N ILE A 15 4.02 15.43 -3.22
CA ILE A 15 5.48 15.27 -3.24
C ILE A 15 6.07 16.06 -4.41
N TYR A 16 5.53 15.90 -5.62
CA TYR A 16 5.93 16.66 -6.80
C TYR A 16 5.88 18.19 -6.58
N SER A 17 4.80 18.68 -5.99
CA SER A 17 4.62 20.11 -5.71
C SER A 17 5.65 20.63 -4.69
N LEU A 18 5.95 19.85 -3.64
CA LEU A 18 7.01 20.17 -2.68
C LEU A 18 8.38 20.19 -3.36
N VAL A 19 8.70 19.17 -4.17
CA VAL A 19 9.95 19.10 -4.92
C VAL A 19 10.09 20.29 -5.86
N ARG A 20 9.04 20.60 -6.61
CA ARG A 20 9.04 21.74 -7.52
C ARG A 20 9.30 23.07 -6.78
N TYR A 21 8.68 23.24 -5.63
CA TYR A 21 8.90 24.44 -4.81
C TYR A 21 10.33 24.52 -4.27
N TYR A 22 10.82 23.47 -3.62
CA TYR A 22 12.12 23.51 -2.94
C TYR A 22 13.31 23.42 -3.91
N ASN A 23 13.22 22.65 -4.97
CA ASN A 23 14.30 22.56 -5.95
C ASN A 23 14.27 23.73 -6.93
N PHE A 24 13.14 23.96 -7.60
CA PHE A 24 13.08 24.93 -8.69
C PHE A 24 13.04 26.39 -8.22
N LEU A 25 12.29 26.68 -7.13
CA LEU A 25 12.12 28.05 -6.64
C LEU A 25 13.14 28.45 -5.57
N VAL A 26 13.70 27.47 -4.83
CA VAL A 26 14.59 27.72 -3.67
C VAL A 26 15.97 27.09 -3.87
N ASP A 27 16.20 26.43 -4.99
CA ASP A 27 17.47 25.77 -5.37
C ASP A 27 18.02 24.81 -4.30
N LYS A 28 17.20 23.84 -3.89
CA LYS A 28 17.53 22.85 -2.87
C LYS A 28 17.70 21.46 -3.45
N ARG A 29 18.72 20.72 -2.99
CA ARG A 29 18.91 19.31 -3.33
C ARG A 29 18.00 18.44 -2.47
N ILE A 30 17.28 17.52 -3.10
CA ILE A 30 16.16 16.80 -2.48
C ILE A 30 16.37 15.30 -2.53
N LEU A 31 16.20 14.64 -1.37
CA LEU A 31 16.13 13.20 -1.24
C LEU A 31 14.69 12.76 -1.00
N ILE A 32 14.15 11.87 -1.84
CA ILE A 32 12.85 11.23 -1.67
C ILE A 32 13.09 9.76 -1.29
N LEU A 33 12.60 9.35 -0.12
CA LEU A 33 12.68 7.97 0.34
C LEU A 33 11.33 7.29 0.19
N VAL A 34 11.33 6.13 -0.47
CA VAL A 34 10.17 5.27 -0.68
C VAL A 34 10.46 3.84 -0.21
N PRO A 35 9.43 3.04 0.14
CA PRO A 35 9.63 1.72 0.73
C PRO A 35 10.19 0.65 -0.20
N THR A 36 9.88 0.68 -1.50
CA THR A 36 10.18 -0.40 -2.45
C THR A 36 10.68 0.14 -3.78
N THR A 37 11.41 -0.71 -4.53
CA THR A 37 11.89 -0.38 -5.87
C THR A 37 10.75 -0.06 -6.84
N SER A 38 9.64 -0.78 -6.77
CA SER A 38 8.45 -0.49 -7.58
C SER A 38 7.90 0.93 -7.31
N LEU A 39 7.99 1.42 -6.07
CA LEU A 39 7.60 2.80 -5.75
C LEU A 39 8.63 3.84 -6.20
N VAL A 40 9.92 3.47 -6.32
CA VAL A 40 10.93 4.34 -6.97
C VAL A 40 10.55 4.57 -8.43
N GLU A 41 10.26 3.49 -9.17
CA GLU A 41 9.87 3.57 -10.57
C GLU A 41 8.55 4.31 -10.76
N GLN A 42 7.55 4.01 -9.93
CA GLN A 42 6.27 4.72 -9.96
C GLN A 42 6.44 6.22 -9.69
N MET A 43 7.21 6.59 -8.67
CA MET A 43 7.46 8.01 -8.34
C MET A 43 8.16 8.72 -9.48
N TYR A 44 9.14 8.07 -10.11
CA TYR A 44 9.83 8.60 -11.28
C TYR A 44 8.86 8.80 -12.46
N SER A 45 8.05 7.80 -12.79
CA SER A 45 7.05 7.88 -13.86
C SER A 45 6.03 8.98 -13.58
N ASP A 46 5.48 9.05 -12.36
CA ASP A 46 4.56 10.11 -11.95
C ASP A 46 5.18 11.52 -12.16
N PHE A 47 6.46 11.68 -11.83
CA PHE A 47 7.16 12.97 -12.02
C PHE A 47 7.30 13.35 -13.49
N ILE A 48 7.61 12.39 -14.37
CA ILE A 48 7.69 12.61 -15.82
C ILE A 48 6.30 12.98 -16.36
N ASP A 49 5.26 12.26 -15.94
CA ASP A 49 3.86 12.52 -16.33
C ASP A 49 3.38 13.91 -15.86
N TYR A 50 3.89 14.40 -14.72
CA TYR A 50 3.63 15.76 -14.23
C TYR A 50 4.47 16.84 -14.91
N GLY A 51 5.33 16.47 -15.87
CA GLY A 51 6.16 17.39 -16.65
C GLY A 51 7.53 17.69 -16.05
N TRP A 52 8.03 16.82 -15.13
CA TRP A 52 9.42 16.92 -14.66
C TRP A 52 10.37 16.33 -15.70
N HIS A 53 11.49 17.01 -15.97
CA HIS A 53 12.44 16.52 -16.95
C HIS A 53 13.39 15.48 -16.33
N ASP A 54 13.62 14.36 -17.03
CA ASP A 54 14.43 13.22 -16.59
C ASP A 54 15.87 13.57 -16.21
N LYS A 55 16.45 14.60 -16.83
CA LYS A 55 17.80 15.11 -16.52
C LYS A 55 17.94 15.66 -15.10
N TYR A 56 16.85 15.96 -14.40
CA TYR A 56 16.86 16.52 -13.05
C TYR A 56 16.44 15.54 -11.94
N ILE A 57 16.14 14.28 -12.30
CA ILE A 57 15.74 13.26 -11.34
C ILE A 57 16.57 11.99 -11.52
N HIS A 58 17.02 11.41 -10.41
CA HIS A 58 17.81 10.19 -10.39
C HIS A 58 17.15 9.14 -9.50
N ARG A 59 17.26 7.87 -9.91
CA ARG A 59 16.74 6.72 -9.16
C ARG A 59 17.90 5.94 -8.55
N ILE A 60 17.79 5.57 -7.28
CA ILE A 60 18.80 4.74 -6.60
C ILE A 60 18.13 3.52 -5.99
N TYR A 61 18.46 2.36 -6.54
CA TYR A 61 18.21 1.03 -5.99
C TYR A 61 19.21 0.04 -6.61
N ALA A 62 19.15 -1.27 -6.29
CA ALA A 62 20.13 -2.24 -6.75
C ALA A 62 20.41 -2.14 -8.27
N GLY A 63 21.67 -1.96 -8.63
CA GLY A 63 22.13 -1.80 -10.02
C GLY A 63 22.19 -0.35 -10.54
N HIS A 64 21.77 0.63 -9.77
CA HIS A 64 21.89 2.05 -10.11
C HIS A 64 23.09 2.71 -9.43
N GLU A 65 23.66 3.75 -10.07
CA GLU A 65 24.73 4.55 -9.50
C GLU A 65 24.25 5.30 -8.24
N LEU A 66 25.10 5.32 -7.21
CA LEU A 66 24.82 5.99 -5.94
C LEU A 66 25.03 7.50 -5.99
N TYR A 67 25.98 7.93 -6.82
CA TYR A 67 26.38 9.33 -6.92
C TYR A 67 25.86 9.95 -8.19
N THR A 68 25.38 11.19 -8.10
CA THR A 68 24.85 11.92 -9.24
C THR A 68 24.82 13.43 -8.92
N ASP A 69 24.97 14.25 -9.94
CA ASP A 69 24.81 15.70 -9.82
C ASP A 69 23.34 16.15 -9.96
N LYS A 70 22.43 15.22 -10.25
CA LYS A 70 21.01 15.54 -10.39
C LYS A 70 20.43 16.02 -9.05
N PRO A 71 19.61 17.08 -9.06
CA PRO A 71 19.15 17.72 -7.83
C PRO A 71 18.08 16.92 -7.07
N VAL A 72 17.36 16.02 -7.73
CA VAL A 72 16.29 15.22 -7.11
C VAL A 72 16.66 13.75 -7.18
N ILE A 73 16.69 13.11 -6.03
CA ILE A 73 17.01 11.68 -5.90
C ILE A 73 15.83 10.95 -5.29
N VAL A 74 15.38 9.89 -5.96
CA VAL A 74 14.37 8.94 -5.44
C VAL A 74 15.06 7.63 -5.13
N SER A 75 14.96 7.17 -3.91
CA SER A 75 15.65 5.96 -3.45
C SER A 75 14.83 5.13 -2.48
N THR A 76 15.15 3.84 -2.41
CA THR A 76 14.75 3.03 -1.26
C THR A 76 15.70 3.28 -0.09
N TRP A 77 15.19 3.20 1.14
CA TRP A 77 16.03 3.33 2.32
C TRP A 77 17.08 2.22 2.43
N GLN A 78 16.79 1.02 1.89
CA GLN A 78 17.69 -0.14 1.87
C GLN A 78 18.96 0.14 1.09
N SER A 79 18.88 0.96 0.04
CA SER A 79 20.05 1.34 -0.76
C SER A 79 20.98 2.32 -0.04
N LEU A 80 20.45 3.11 0.89
CA LEU A 80 21.18 4.23 1.47
C LEU A 80 21.58 4.05 2.94
N TYR A 81 20.91 3.18 3.72
CA TYR A 81 21.05 3.14 5.19
C TYR A 81 22.46 2.77 5.69
N LYS A 82 23.30 2.17 4.83
CA LYS A 82 24.69 1.81 5.15
C LYS A 82 25.70 2.89 4.76
N LEU A 83 25.29 3.92 4.00
CA LEU A 83 26.19 4.99 3.56
C LEU A 83 26.61 5.87 4.73
N ASP A 84 27.79 6.46 4.61
CA ASP A 84 28.35 7.35 5.64
C ASP A 84 27.57 8.68 5.71
N LYS A 85 27.77 9.41 6.82
CA LYS A 85 27.07 10.70 7.06
C LYS A 85 27.38 11.75 5.99
N GLU A 86 28.57 11.68 5.39
CA GLU A 86 29.04 12.60 4.34
C GLU A 86 28.12 12.62 3.13
N TYR A 87 27.61 11.45 2.71
CA TYR A 87 26.64 11.33 1.63
C TYR A 87 25.36 12.16 1.88
N PHE A 88 24.93 12.20 3.15
CA PHE A 88 23.67 12.86 3.52
C PHE A 88 23.80 14.38 3.71
N GLN A 89 25.02 14.90 3.76
CA GLN A 89 25.26 16.35 3.97
C GLN A 89 24.89 17.21 2.76
N GLU A 90 24.78 16.59 1.59
CA GLU A 90 24.42 17.27 0.34
C GLU A 90 22.92 17.61 0.22
N PHE A 91 22.08 17.04 1.09
CA PHE A 91 20.64 17.20 0.99
C PHE A 91 20.11 18.27 1.93
N ASP A 92 19.44 19.26 1.37
CA ASP A 92 18.73 20.32 2.10
C ASP A 92 17.32 19.91 2.50
N CYS A 93 16.71 19.02 1.70
CA CYS A 93 15.32 18.59 1.85
C CYS A 93 15.22 17.07 1.78
N ILE A 94 14.47 16.49 2.73
CA ILE A 94 14.06 15.10 2.68
C ILE A 94 12.55 14.97 2.65
N ILE A 95 12.05 14.08 1.80
CA ILE A 95 10.64 13.71 1.70
C ILE A 95 10.54 12.20 1.91
N GLY A 96 9.86 11.77 2.96
CA GLY A 96 9.59 10.35 3.23
C GLY A 96 8.16 9.99 2.83
N ASP A 97 8.01 9.15 1.81
CA ASP A 97 6.72 8.52 1.54
C ASP A 97 6.52 7.32 2.46
N GLU A 98 5.27 7.01 2.77
CA GLU A 98 4.87 6.04 3.79
C GLU A 98 5.60 6.28 5.12
N ALA A 99 5.57 7.52 5.58
CA ALA A 99 6.32 8.01 6.75
C ALA A 99 6.08 7.19 8.04
N HIS A 100 4.98 6.44 8.13
CA HIS A 100 4.72 5.53 9.26
C HIS A 100 5.80 4.43 9.43
N LEU A 101 6.62 4.16 8.40
CA LEU A 101 7.74 3.22 8.47
C LEU A 101 8.99 3.79 9.16
N PHE A 102 9.07 5.11 9.31
CA PHE A 102 10.27 5.81 9.85
C PHE A 102 10.52 5.60 11.35
N LYS A 103 9.71 4.79 12.01
CA LYS A 103 10.00 4.24 13.36
C LYS A 103 11.07 3.15 13.36
N SER A 104 11.43 2.58 12.21
CA SER A 104 12.48 1.56 12.11
C SER A 104 13.86 2.16 12.35
N LYS A 105 14.75 1.36 12.96
CA LYS A 105 16.13 1.79 13.27
C LYS A 105 16.89 2.30 12.04
N SER A 106 16.74 1.65 10.90
CA SER A 106 17.43 2.02 9.66
C SER A 106 16.99 3.39 9.13
N LEU A 107 15.68 3.65 9.09
CA LEU A 107 15.15 4.94 8.64
C LEU A 107 15.44 6.06 9.64
N THR A 108 15.33 5.79 10.95
CA THR A 108 15.73 6.74 11.99
C THR A 108 17.22 7.08 11.87
N SER A 109 18.07 6.08 11.58
CA SER A 109 19.51 6.29 11.37
C SER A 109 19.80 7.20 10.17
N ILE A 110 19.09 7.05 9.06
CA ILE A 110 19.22 8.00 7.93
C ILE A 110 18.83 9.41 8.37
N MET A 111 17.69 9.56 9.06
CA MET A 111 17.21 10.87 9.51
C MET A 111 18.17 11.57 10.47
N THR A 112 18.91 10.83 11.30
CA THR A 112 19.92 11.39 12.22
C THR A 112 21.22 11.80 11.51
N ARG A 113 21.53 11.22 10.34
CA ARG A 113 22.70 11.61 9.52
C ARG A 113 22.45 12.85 8.67
N LEU A 114 21.20 13.20 8.42
CA LEU A 114 20.79 14.40 7.67
C LEU A 114 20.93 15.67 8.54
N LEU A 115 22.16 15.98 8.99
CA LEU A 115 22.43 17.05 9.96
C LEU A 115 22.07 18.44 9.42
N HIS A 116 22.35 18.69 8.16
CA HIS A 116 22.14 19.98 7.50
C HIS A 116 20.80 20.09 6.81
N CYS A 117 20.03 18.99 6.76
CA CYS A 117 18.72 18.95 6.11
C CYS A 117 17.69 19.74 6.93
N ARG A 118 17.41 20.95 6.48
CA ARG A 118 16.46 21.86 7.16
C ARG A 118 15.01 21.52 6.90
N TYR A 119 14.70 21.05 5.67
CA TYR A 119 13.34 20.82 5.23
C TYR A 119 13.02 19.32 5.27
N ARG A 120 12.12 18.95 6.18
CA ARG A 120 11.77 17.54 6.42
C ARG A 120 10.28 17.33 6.29
N PHE A 121 9.87 16.51 5.33
CA PHE A 121 8.47 16.19 5.04
C PHE A 121 8.24 14.69 5.09
N GLY A 122 7.24 14.27 5.84
CA GLY A 122 6.75 12.90 5.85
C GLY A 122 5.33 12.86 5.31
N LEU A 123 5.02 11.93 4.42
CA LEU A 123 3.68 11.68 3.94
C LEU A 123 3.24 10.28 4.33
N THR A 124 2.04 10.14 4.84
CA THR A 124 1.46 8.83 5.14
C THR A 124 -0.05 8.85 5.03
N GLY A 125 -0.63 7.71 4.61
CA GLY A 125 -2.08 7.53 4.59
C GLY A 125 -2.67 7.23 5.96
N THR A 126 -1.87 6.64 6.85
CA THR A 126 -2.33 6.10 8.13
C THR A 126 -1.24 6.18 9.19
N LEU A 127 -1.66 6.43 10.43
CA LEU A 127 -0.86 6.23 11.63
C LEU A 127 -1.37 4.99 12.35
N ASP A 128 -0.50 4.29 13.08
CA ASP A 128 -0.88 3.05 13.79
C ASP A 128 -1.80 3.29 14.99
N GLY A 129 -1.97 4.55 15.39
CA GLY A 129 -2.83 4.98 16.49
C GLY A 129 -2.12 5.06 17.85
N SER A 130 -0.87 4.60 17.97
CA SER A 130 -0.10 4.72 19.21
C SER A 130 0.49 6.13 19.36
N GLN A 131 0.48 6.67 20.60
CA GLN A 131 1.10 7.95 20.89
C GLN A 131 2.63 7.92 20.70
N THR A 132 3.27 6.85 21.11
CA THR A 132 4.73 6.67 20.96
C THR A 132 5.16 6.76 19.50
N HIS A 133 4.46 6.06 18.61
CA HIS A 133 4.73 6.11 17.17
C HIS A 133 4.58 7.54 16.63
N ARG A 134 3.49 8.21 17.01
CA ARG A 134 3.23 9.59 16.61
C ARG A 134 4.34 10.54 17.07
N LEU A 135 4.77 10.44 18.33
CA LEU A 135 5.85 11.26 18.88
C LEU A 135 7.17 11.08 18.13
N VAL A 136 7.55 9.82 17.81
CA VAL A 136 8.76 9.55 17.00
C VAL A 136 8.66 10.24 15.64
N LEU A 137 7.54 10.11 14.93
CA LEU A 137 7.37 10.73 13.63
C LEU A 137 7.32 12.27 13.69
N GLU A 138 6.66 12.83 14.69
CA GLU A 138 6.65 14.28 14.91
C GLU A 138 8.04 14.82 15.27
N GLY A 139 8.88 14.03 15.97
CA GLY A 139 10.28 14.36 16.23
C GLY A 139 11.13 14.40 14.95
N LEU A 140 10.85 13.53 13.99
CA LEU A 140 11.60 13.45 12.73
C LEU A 140 11.15 14.49 11.68
N PHE A 141 9.84 14.73 11.57
CA PHE A 141 9.25 15.54 10.50
C PHE A 141 8.53 16.80 10.98
N GLY A 142 8.24 16.90 12.29
CA GLY A 142 7.43 17.96 12.87
C GLY A 142 5.94 17.59 12.96
N LYS A 143 5.14 18.53 13.44
CA LYS A 143 3.72 18.35 13.77
C LYS A 143 2.90 17.73 12.65
N VAL A 144 2.00 16.81 13.02
CA VAL A 144 1.03 16.20 12.09
C VAL A 144 0.06 17.24 11.57
N GLN A 145 -0.05 17.29 10.24
CA GLN A 145 -1.03 18.10 9.51
C GLN A 145 -1.94 17.17 8.69
N LYS A 146 -3.22 17.20 8.98
CA LYS A 146 -4.23 16.46 8.22
C LYS A 146 -4.59 17.23 6.96
N ILE A 147 -4.23 16.71 5.80
CA ILE A 147 -4.49 17.35 4.50
C ILE A 147 -5.94 17.14 4.08
N THR A 148 -6.41 15.89 4.14
CA THR A 148 -7.80 15.54 3.81
C THR A 148 -8.19 14.25 4.52
N SER A 149 -9.44 13.81 4.35
CA SER A 149 -9.93 12.52 4.83
C SER A 149 -10.56 11.73 3.70
N THR A 150 -10.59 10.39 3.84
CA THR A 150 -11.29 9.52 2.88
C THR A 150 -12.74 9.93 2.69
N LYS A 151 -13.43 10.30 3.79
CA LYS A 151 -14.81 10.80 3.73
C LYS A 151 -14.93 12.06 2.85
N ASN A 152 -14.07 13.07 3.08
CA ASN A 152 -14.10 14.29 2.26
C ASN A 152 -13.86 14.01 0.78
N LEU A 153 -12.99 13.03 0.45
CA LEU A 153 -12.71 12.64 -0.94
C LEU A 153 -13.90 11.90 -1.56
N MET A 154 -14.61 11.08 -0.80
CA MET A 154 -15.86 10.44 -1.24
C MET A 154 -16.97 11.47 -1.44
N ASP A 155 -17.16 12.40 -0.51
CA ASP A 155 -18.16 13.48 -0.59
C ASP A 155 -17.93 14.38 -1.81
N LYS A 156 -16.65 14.63 -2.16
CA LYS A 156 -16.23 15.35 -3.36
C LYS A 156 -16.25 14.50 -4.63
N LYS A 157 -16.70 13.25 -4.56
CA LYS A 157 -16.69 12.30 -5.70
C LYS A 157 -15.31 12.07 -6.32
N THR A 158 -14.23 12.34 -5.60
CA THR A 158 -12.85 12.02 -6.02
C THR A 158 -12.54 10.53 -5.82
N LEU A 159 -13.15 9.92 -4.80
CA LEU A 159 -13.12 8.48 -4.54
C LEU A 159 -14.50 7.87 -4.73
N ALA A 160 -14.53 6.56 -5.00
CA ALA A 160 -15.75 5.76 -5.03
C ALA A 160 -16.36 5.67 -3.63
N GLN A 161 -17.69 5.53 -3.56
CA GLN A 161 -18.38 5.26 -2.31
C GLN A 161 -18.01 3.88 -1.77
N LEU A 162 -17.92 3.73 -0.46
CA LEU A 162 -17.62 2.47 0.21
C LEU A 162 -18.83 1.95 0.96
N ASN A 163 -19.28 0.75 0.63
CA ASN A 163 -20.22 -0.02 1.42
C ASN A 163 -19.50 -1.19 2.08
N ILE A 164 -19.74 -1.42 3.37
CA ILE A 164 -19.10 -2.49 4.14
C ILE A 164 -20.16 -3.49 4.59
N ASN A 165 -20.01 -4.74 4.19
CA ASN A 165 -20.83 -5.85 4.58
C ASN A 165 -20.01 -6.79 5.49
N CYS A 166 -20.31 -6.83 6.78
CA CYS A 166 -19.73 -7.79 7.70
C CYS A 166 -20.55 -9.08 7.66
N ILE A 167 -19.93 -10.17 7.26
CA ILE A 167 -20.56 -11.51 7.19
C ILE A 167 -20.02 -12.35 8.34
N VAL A 168 -20.87 -12.66 9.28
CA VAL A 168 -20.52 -13.50 10.45
C VAL A 168 -20.87 -14.96 10.15
N LEU A 169 -19.85 -15.80 10.06
CA LEU A 169 -20.00 -17.25 9.92
C LEU A 169 -20.02 -17.89 11.31
N LYS A 170 -21.18 -18.36 11.73
CA LYS A 170 -21.32 -18.98 13.04
C LYS A 170 -20.70 -20.38 13.05
N HIS A 171 -19.95 -20.67 14.10
CA HIS A 171 -19.50 -22.00 14.43
C HIS A 171 -20.65 -22.83 15.05
N THR A 172 -20.58 -24.14 14.93
CA THR A 172 -21.44 -25.03 15.72
C THR A 172 -21.03 -24.99 17.19
N ASP A 173 -21.88 -25.49 18.07
CA ASP A 173 -21.56 -25.57 19.50
C ASP A 173 -20.35 -26.47 19.78
N GLU A 174 -20.16 -27.54 18.98
CA GLU A 174 -18.99 -28.42 19.03
C GLU A 174 -17.73 -27.69 18.61
N GLU A 175 -17.75 -27.04 17.43
CA GLU A 175 -16.64 -26.23 16.94
C GLU A 175 -16.25 -25.11 17.94
N SER A 176 -17.26 -24.45 18.54
CA SER A 176 -17.03 -23.38 19.52
C SER A 176 -16.35 -23.88 20.81
N LYS A 177 -16.66 -25.13 21.23
CA LYS A 177 -15.97 -25.75 22.36
C LYS A 177 -14.52 -26.12 22.03
N GLU A 178 -14.27 -26.62 20.83
CA GLU A 178 -12.95 -27.04 20.38
C GLU A 178 -11.98 -25.82 20.29
N ILE A 179 -12.44 -24.69 19.76
CA ILE A 179 -11.60 -23.50 19.52
C ILE A 179 -11.47 -22.59 20.74
N LYS A 180 -12.21 -22.84 21.83
CA LYS A 180 -12.32 -21.92 22.98
C LYS A 180 -10.97 -21.51 23.59
N ASP A 181 -10.04 -22.44 23.65
CA ASP A 181 -8.74 -22.28 24.31
C ASP A 181 -7.60 -22.08 23.29
N PHE A 182 -7.91 -21.86 22.00
CA PHE A 182 -6.91 -21.63 20.99
C PHE A 182 -6.18 -20.30 21.19
N SER A 183 -4.87 -20.34 21.01
CA SER A 183 -4.09 -19.14 20.82
C SER A 183 -4.49 -18.46 19.49
N TYR A 184 -4.16 -17.18 19.34
CA TYR A 184 -4.44 -16.46 18.09
C TYR A 184 -3.86 -17.14 16.83
N ALA A 185 -2.70 -17.78 16.94
CA ALA A 185 -2.09 -18.48 15.81
C ALA A 185 -2.90 -19.75 15.43
N GLU A 186 -3.35 -20.50 16.41
CA GLU A 186 -4.18 -21.69 16.24
C GLU A 186 -5.56 -21.31 15.68
N GLU A 187 -6.15 -20.21 16.18
CA GLU A 187 -7.41 -19.68 15.67
C GLU A 187 -7.30 -19.30 14.18
N ILE A 188 -6.23 -18.60 13.78
CA ILE A 188 -5.97 -18.28 12.37
C ILE A 188 -5.78 -19.53 11.53
N ASP A 189 -4.99 -20.51 12.00
CA ASP A 189 -4.79 -21.77 11.29
C ASP A 189 -6.10 -22.55 11.12
N TYR A 190 -6.94 -22.58 12.13
CA TYR A 190 -8.28 -23.17 12.07
C TYR A 190 -9.17 -22.48 11.03
N LEU A 191 -9.24 -21.14 11.08
CA LEU A 191 -10.08 -20.36 10.16
C LEU A 191 -9.67 -20.52 8.70
N VAL A 192 -8.36 -20.50 8.40
CA VAL A 192 -7.87 -20.58 7.01
C VAL A 192 -7.94 -22.01 6.44
N SER A 193 -7.89 -23.04 7.31
CA SER A 193 -8.02 -24.45 6.91
C SER A 193 -9.47 -24.95 6.85
N ASN A 194 -10.43 -24.18 7.38
CA ASN A 194 -11.84 -24.60 7.44
C ASN A 194 -12.46 -24.69 6.03
N ALA A 195 -12.71 -25.91 5.58
CA ALA A 195 -13.20 -26.19 4.22
C ALA A 195 -14.58 -25.55 3.94
N ARG A 196 -15.48 -25.53 4.95
CA ARG A 196 -16.80 -24.89 4.82
C ARG A 196 -16.68 -23.38 4.60
N ARG A 197 -15.79 -22.74 5.34
CA ARG A 197 -15.50 -21.31 5.22
C ARG A 197 -14.87 -21.00 3.85
N ASN A 198 -13.89 -21.77 3.41
CA ASN A 198 -13.24 -21.57 2.12
C ASN A 198 -14.20 -21.79 0.94
N LYS A 199 -15.10 -22.78 1.04
CA LYS A 199 -16.18 -22.98 0.06
C LYS A 199 -17.15 -21.80 0.02
N PHE A 200 -17.53 -21.26 1.20
CA PHE A 200 -18.37 -20.06 1.27
C PHE A 200 -17.70 -18.86 0.59
N ILE A 201 -16.41 -18.61 0.87
CA ILE A 201 -15.64 -17.51 0.24
C ILE A 201 -15.57 -17.69 -1.28
N THR A 202 -15.35 -18.92 -1.76
CA THR A 202 -15.35 -19.25 -3.18
C THR A 202 -16.69 -18.93 -3.84
N ASN A 203 -17.78 -19.42 -3.26
CA ASN A 203 -19.14 -19.17 -3.76
C ASN A 203 -19.49 -17.68 -3.73
N LEU A 204 -19.09 -16.96 -2.68
CA LEU A 204 -19.26 -15.51 -2.61
C LEU A 204 -18.54 -14.83 -3.78
N CYS A 205 -17.24 -15.11 -3.98
CA CYS A 205 -16.45 -14.52 -5.07
C CYS A 205 -17.03 -14.85 -6.45
N GLU A 206 -17.54 -16.07 -6.64
CA GLU A 206 -18.15 -16.51 -7.90
C GLU A 206 -19.41 -15.70 -8.24
N ASN A 207 -20.27 -15.44 -7.25
CA ASN A 207 -21.57 -14.80 -7.46
C ASN A 207 -21.52 -13.27 -7.43
N LEU A 208 -20.39 -12.66 -7.07
CA LEU A 208 -20.23 -11.19 -7.10
C LEU A 208 -20.03 -10.69 -8.53
N SER A 209 -20.83 -9.72 -8.93
CA SER A 209 -20.66 -9.05 -10.23
C SER A 209 -19.51 -8.03 -10.17
N GLY A 210 -18.72 -7.94 -11.24
CA GLY A 210 -17.59 -7.02 -11.34
C GLY A 210 -16.28 -7.61 -10.86
N ASN A 211 -15.18 -6.88 -11.09
CA ASN A 211 -13.86 -7.33 -10.64
C ASN A 211 -13.81 -7.44 -9.12
N THR A 212 -13.44 -8.61 -8.63
CA THR A 212 -13.44 -8.97 -7.23
C THR A 212 -12.02 -9.25 -6.75
N LEU A 213 -11.58 -8.54 -5.72
CA LEU A 213 -10.30 -8.75 -5.04
C LEU A 213 -10.54 -9.58 -3.78
N CYS A 214 -9.97 -10.78 -3.71
CA CYS A 214 -9.98 -11.65 -2.54
C CYS A 214 -8.62 -11.58 -1.84
N LEU A 215 -8.58 -11.02 -0.63
CA LEU A 215 -7.34 -10.79 0.11
C LEU A 215 -7.11 -11.85 1.18
N PHE A 216 -5.92 -12.46 1.15
CA PHE A 216 -5.49 -13.46 2.10
C PHE A 216 -4.17 -13.07 2.80
N GLN A 217 -3.85 -13.74 3.93
CA GLN A 217 -2.62 -13.49 4.69
C GLN A 217 -1.56 -14.57 4.48
N LEU A 218 -1.91 -15.86 4.54
CA LEU A 218 -0.99 -17.00 4.47
C LEU A 218 -1.02 -17.59 3.06
N VAL A 219 0.14 -17.57 2.37
CA VAL A 219 0.24 -17.99 0.96
C VAL A 219 -0.13 -19.48 0.83
N GLU A 220 0.67 -20.36 1.44
CA GLU A 220 0.52 -21.81 1.27
C GLU A 220 -0.76 -22.36 1.93
N LYS A 221 -1.04 -21.93 3.15
CA LYS A 221 -2.15 -22.46 3.94
C LYS A 221 -3.53 -21.94 3.48
N HIS A 222 -3.60 -20.80 2.81
CA HIS A 222 -4.88 -20.20 2.45
C HIS A 222 -4.94 -19.72 1.00
N GLY A 223 -3.97 -18.91 0.54
CA GLY A 223 -3.97 -18.35 -0.81
C GLY A 223 -4.00 -19.42 -1.90
N VAL A 224 -3.12 -20.42 -1.79
CA VAL A 224 -3.06 -21.57 -2.72
C VAL A 224 -4.36 -22.36 -2.69
N VAL A 225 -4.93 -22.60 -1.51
CA VAL A 225 -6.20 -23.33 -1.35
C VAL A 225 -7.34 -22.59 -2.03
N LEU A 226 -7.49 -21.29 -1.79
CA LEU A 226 -8.51 -20.47 -2.45
C LEU A 226 -8.32 -20.44 -3.97
N HIS A 227 -7.08 -20.33 -4.44
CA HIS A 227 -6.78 -20.36 -5.87
C HIS A 227 -7.18 -21.70 -6.49
N GLN A 228 -6.86 -22.81 -5.86
CA GLN A 228 -7.27 -24.14 -6.35
C GLN A 228 -8.80 -24.30 -6.42
N LEU A 229 -9.53 -23.80 -5.43
CA LEU A 229 -11.00 -23.84 -5.40
C LEU A 229 -11.63 -22.93 -6.48
N MET A 230 -11.02 -21.79 -6.78
CA MET A 230 -11.56 -20.79 -7.73
C MET A 230 -11.08 -20.99 -9.17
N LYS A 231 -9.98 -21.69 -9.40
CA LYS A 231 -9.34 -21.88 -10.72
C LYS A 231 -10.30 -22.49 -11.78
N GLY A 232 -11.31 -23.26 -11.36
CA GLY A 232 -12.28 -23.89 -12.26
C GLY A 232 -13.56 -23.09 -12.47
N LEU A 233 -13.68 -21.87 -11.93
CA LEU A 233 -14.87 -21.04 -12.08
C LEU A 233 -14.96 -20.48 -13.51
N ASP A 234 -16.18 -20.15 -13.94
CA ASP A 234 -16.43 -19.46 -15.23
C ASP A 234 -16.10 -17.95 -15.15
N ARG A 235 -14.93 -17.65 -14.59
CA ARG A 235 -14.37 -16.31 -14.45
C ARG A 235 -12.85 -16.37 -14.59
N LYS A 236 -12.21 -15.32 -15.09
CA LYS A 236 -10.76 -15.23 -15.07
C LYS A 236 -10.26 -15.07 -13.65
N VAL A 237 -9.40 -15.97 -13.21
CA VAL A 237 -8.83 -15.97 -11.86
C VAL A 237 -7.33 -15.72 -11.93
N PHE A 238 -6.86 -14.72 -11.17
CA PHE A 238 -5.45 -14.36 -11.06
C PHE A 238 -4.96 -14.58 -9.64
N PHE A 239 -3.76 -15.11 -9.47
CA PHE A 239 -3.15 -15.36 -8.15
C PHE A 239 -1.88 -14.54 -7.99
N VAL A 240 -1.84 -13.64 -7.00
CA VAL A 240 -0.75 -12.67 -6.84
C VAL A 240 -0.26 -12.62 -5.40
N TYR A 241 1.02 -12.89 -5.21
CA TYR A 241 1.70 -12.85 -3.91
C TYR A 241 3.16 -12.39 -4.06
N GLY A 242 3.91 -12.32 -2.96
CA GLY A 242 5.28 -11.80 -2.97
C GLY A 242 6.27 -12.58 -3.83
N GLY A 243 5.99 -13.86 -4.15
CA GLY A 243 6.81 -14.68 -5.04
C GLY A 243 6.58 -14.45 -6.54
N VAL A 244 5.52 -13.71 -6.92
CA VAL A 244 5.28 -13.28 -8.31
C VAL A 244 6.17 -12.07 -8.59
N ASP A 245 6.89 -12.06 -9.71
CA ASP A 245 7.78 -10.95 -10.03
C ASP A 245 7.04 -9.64 -10.38
N ALA A 246 7.77 -8.54 -10.51
CA ALA A 246 7.17 -7.22 -10.70
C ALA A 246 6.54 -7.06 -12.09
N GLU A 247 7.14 -7.65 -13.12
CA GLU A 247 6.66 -7.57 -14.51
C GLU A 247 5.38 -8.37 -14.68
N GLU A 248 5.32 -9.57 -14.12
CA GLU A 248 4.12 -10.40 -14.13
C GLU A 248 2.97 -9.73 -13.38
N ARG A 249 3.25 -9.11 -12.21
CA ARG A 249 2.24 -8.34 -11.46
C ARG A 249 1.69 -7.17 -12.25
N GLU A 250 2.54 -6.47 -13.01
CA GLU A 250 2.11 -5.36 -13.85
C GLU A 250 1.26 -5.86 -15.03
N SER A 251 1.66 -6.95 -15.67
CA SER A 251 0.88 -7.60 -16.74
C SER A 251 -0.51 -8.03 -16.25
N ILE A 252 -0.59 -8.63 -15.05
CA ILE A 252 -1.88 -8.98 -14.43
C ILE A 252 -2.73 -7.72 -14.20
N ARG A 253 -2.14 -6.63 -13.71
CA ARG A 253 -2.83 -5.36 -13.50
C ARG A 253 -3.45 -4.84 -14.79
N GLU A 254 -2.68 -4.79 -15.88
CA GLU A 254 -3.14 -4.31 -17.18
C GLU A 254 -4.29 -5.18 -17.74
N ILE A 255 -4.14 -6.50 -17.65
CA ILE A 255 -5.20 -7.43 -18.08
C ILE A 255 -6.48 -7.20 -17.28
N VAL A 256 -6.38 -7.09 -15.94
CA VAL A 256 -7.53 -6.92 -15.04
C VAL A 256 -8.24 -5.57 -15.28
N GLU A 257 -7.49 -4.51 -15.58
CA GLU A 257 -8.10 -3.20 -15.89
C GLU A 257 -9.01 -3.26 -17.13
N GLY A 258 -8.70 -4.13 -18.10
CA GLY A 258 -9.53 -4.42 -19.26
C GLY A 258 -10.65 -5.44 -19.01
N GLN A 259 -10.70 -6.12 -17.85
CA GLN A 259 -11.75 -7.09 -17.54
C GLN A 259 -12.89 -6.44 -16.76
N LYS A 260 -14.09 -7.02 -16.92
CA LYS A 260 -15.30 -6.57 -16.20
C LYS A 260 -15.74 -7.53 -15.11
N ASN A 261 -15.19 -8.75 -15.08
CA ASN A 261 -15.65 -9.82 -14.17
C ASN A 261 -14.53 -10.80 -13.80
N ALA A 262 -13.35 -10.28 -13.43
CA ALA A 262 -12.22 -11.10 -12.97
C ALA A 262 -12.22 -11.28 -11.45
N ILE A 263 -11.59 -12.36 -10.97
CA ILE A 263 -11.24 -12.56 -9.55
C ILE A 263 -9.72 -12.45 -9.41
N ILE A 264 -9.28 -11.63 -8.47
CA ILE A 264 -7.88 -11.46 -8.12
C ILE A 264 -7.71 -11.96 -6.69
N ILE A 265 -6.98 -13.05 -6.51
CA ILE A 265 -6.63 -13.60 -5.21
C ILE A 265 -5.24 -13.07 -4.87
N ALA A 266 -5.13 -12.17 -3.89
CA ALA A 266 -3.89 -11.49 -3.59
C ALA A 266 -3.53 -11.51 -2.10
N SER A 267 -2.22 -11.55 -1.78
CA SER A 267 -1.80 -11.37 -0.41
C SER A 267 -1.94 -9.91 0.02
N TYR A 268 -2.33 -9.67 1.30
CA TYR A 268 -2.41 -8.31 1.85
C TYR A 268 -1.11 -7.52 1.64
N GLY A 269 0.05 -8.17 1.82
CA GLY A 269 1.36 -7.53 1.65
C GLY A 269 1.57 -7.02 0.23
N THR A 270 1.39 -7.89 -0.74
CA THR A 270 1.61 -7.56 -2.16
C THR A 270 0.62 -6.52 -2.66
N PHE A 271 -0.65 -6.65 -2.30
CA PHE A 271 -1.66 -5.67 -2.71
C PHE A 271 -1.45 -4.31 -2.06
N SER A 272 -1.08 -4.25 -0.78
CA SER A 272 -0.86 -2.97 -0.08
C SER A 272 0.33 -2.17 -0.57
N THR A 273 1.31 -2.79 -1.24
CA THR A 273 2.56 -2.13 -1.63
C THR A 273 2.83 -2.05 -3.13
N GLY A 274 2.16 -2.86 -3.97
CA GLY A 274 2.64 -3.03 -5.34
C GLY A 274 1.58 -3.07 -6.45
N ILE A 275 0.31 -3.29 -6.19
CA ILE A 275 -0.70 -3.44 -7.24
C ILE A 275 -1.71 -2.30 -7.18
N ASN A 276 -1.89 -1.63 -8.31
CA ASN A 276 -2.81 -0.50 -8.43
C ASN A 276 -3.90 -0.78 -9.48
N ILE A 277 -4.94 -1.49 -9.08
CA ILE A 277 -6.10 -1.77 -9.94
C ILE A 277 -7.20 -0.76 -9.62
N ARG A 278 -7.66 0.01 -10.61
CA ARG A 278 -8.72 1.01 -10.45
C ARG A 278 -10.11 0.41 -10.55
N ASN A 279 -10.27 -0.59 -11.41
CA ASN A 279 -11.57 -1.20 -11.74
C ASN A 279 -11.90 -2.38 -10.78
N LEU A 280 -11.89 -2.13 -9.46
CA LEU A 280 -12.28 -3.11 -8.45
C LEU A 280 -13.67 -2.77 -7.89
N SER A 281 -14.67 -3.59 -8.16
CA SER A 281 -16.03 -3.43 -7.65
C SER A 281 -16.19 -4.01 -6.25
N ASN A 282 -15.50 -5.12 -5.96
CA ASN A 282 -15.63 -5.84 -4.71
C ASN A 282 -14.26 -6.12 -4.08
N ILE A 283 -14.21 -6.05 -2.75
CA ILE A 283 -13.07 -6.47 -1.93
C ILE A 283 -13.59 -7.49 -0.92
N VAL A 284 -12.97 -8.66 -0.86
CA VAL A 284 -13.30 -9.72 0.10
C VAL A 284 -12.11 -9.92 1.03
N PHE A 285 -12.29 -9.65 2.30
CA PHE A 285 -11.32 -9.98 3.34
C PHE A 285 -11.51 -11.43 3.75
N SER A 286 -10.76 -12.33 3.14
CA SER A 286 -10.85 -13.76 3.37
C SER A 286 -10.05 -14.23 4.60
N SER A 287 -9.10 -13.43 5.06
CA SER A 287 -8.34 -13.69 6.28
C SER A 287 -8.46 -12.53 7.26
N PRO A 288 -8.58 -12.79 8.58
CA PRO A 288 -8.50 -11.72 9.58
C PRO A 288 -7.15 -11.00 9.52
N SER A 289 -7.16 -9.71 9.79
CA SER A 289 -5.91 -8.93 9.89
C SER A 289 -5.96 -7.96 11.06
N LYS A 290 -5.03 -8.09 12.01
CA LYS A 290 -4.84 -7.13 13.11
C LYS A 290 -4.17 -5.82 12.65
N SER A 291 -3.64 -5.75 11.44
CA SER A 291 -2.93 -4.58 10.95
C SER A 291 -3.88 -3.53 10.39
N ARG A 292 -4.24 -2.56 11.24
CA ARG A 292 -5.04 -1.39 10.84
C ARG A 292 -4.50 -0.71 9.57
N ILE A 293 -3.18 -0.59 9.46
CA ILE A 293 -2.53 0.06 8.31
C ILE A 293 -2.82 -0.73 7.03
N ARG A 294 -2.60 -2.04 7.03
CA ARG A 294 -2.86 -2.90 5.86
C ARG A 294 -4.32 -2.86 5.43
N VAL A 295 -5.22 -2.97 6.38
CA VAL A 295 -6.68 -2.91 6.13
C VAL A 295 -7.03 -1.58 5.45
N LEU A 296 -6.63 -0.45 6.02
CA LEU A 296 -6.95 0.87 5.47
C LEU A 296 -6.27 1.13 4.12
N GLN A 297 -5.04 0.65 3.90
CA GLN A 297 -4.37 0.75 2.60
C GLN A 297 -5.07 -0.10 1.54
N SER A 298 -5.49 -1.32 1.87
CA SER A 298 -6.23 -2.19 0.95
C SER A 298 -7.57 -1.59 0.56
N ILE A 299 -8.33 -1.07 1.52
CA ILE A 299 -9.57 -0.35 1.26
C ILE A 299 -9.30 0.87 0.37
N GLY A 300 -8.34 1.71 0.73
CA GLY A 300 -8.04 2.94 0.01
C GLY A 300 -7.67 2.72 -1.46
N ARG A 301 -6.98 1.62 -1.78
CA ARG A 301 -6.69 1.26 -3.18
C ARG A 301 -7.94 0.85 -3.94
N GLY A 302 -8.84 0.12 -3.30
CA GLY A 302 -10.12 -0.26 -3.88
C GLY A 302 -11.08 0.91 -4.09
N LEU A 303 -10.87 2.07 -3.45
CA LEU A 303 -11.72 3.25 -3.59
C LEU A 303 -11.38 4.14 -4.80
N ARG A 304 -10.37 3.82 -5.59
CA ARG A 304 -10.07 4.58 -6.80
C ARG A 304 -11.23 4.50 -7.77
N ARG A 305 -11.60 5.62 -8.35
CA ARG A 305 -12.64 5.70 -9.38
C ARG A 305 -12.10 5.24 -10.73
N SER A 306 -12.98 4.66 -11.54
CA SER A 306 -12.79 4.44 -12.96
C SER A 306 -14.07 4.90 -13.70
N GLU A 307 -14.04 4.98 -15.02
CA GLU A 307 -15.19 5.43 -15.83
C GLU A 307 -16.47 4.63 -15.57
N HIS A 308 -16.33 3.37 -15.13
CA HIS A 308 -17.44 2.45 -14.92
C HIS A 308 -17.69 2.10 -13.45
N LYS A 309 -17.11 2.88 -12.50
CA LYS A 309 -17.16 2.53 -11.09
C LYS A 309 -17.37 3.75 -10.19
N ASP A 310 -18.53 3.81 -9.56
CA ASP A 310 -18.89 4.83 -8.57
C ASP A 310 -18.89 4.34 -7.13
N SER A 311 -18.92 3.02 -6.92
CA SER A 311 -18.93 2.42 -5.59
C SER A 311 -18.05 1.17 -5.52
N THR A 312 -17.63 0.83 -4.30
CA THR A 312 -16.93 -0.42 -3.98
C THR A 312 -17.60 -1.05 -2.77
N ILE A 313 -17.78 -2.37 -2.81
CA ILE A 313 -18.34 -3.12 -1.70
C ILE A 313 -17.21 -3.92 -1.06
N LEU A 314 -17.03 -3.74 0.25
CA LEU A 314 -16.15 -4.57 1.07
C LEU A 314 -16.97 -5.64 1.76
N TYR A 315 -16.54 -6.88 1.64
CA TYR A 315 -17.06 -8.04 2.38
C TYR A 315 -16.01 -8.47 3.39
N ASP A 316 -16.30 -8.29 4.66
CA ASP A 316 -15.46 -8.72 5.78
C ASP A 316 -16.03 -10.02 6.34
N ILE A 317 -15.26 -11.12 6.24
CA ILE A 317 -15.70 -12.47 6.64
C ILE A 317 -15.17 -12.75 8.03
N ALA A 318 -16.04 -12.60 9.03
CA ALA A 318 -15.77 -12.82 10.45
C ALA A 318 -16.32 -14.17 10.95
#